data_b70da1c2e50a28646a377addb51ac5c9
#
_entry.id   b70da1c2e50a28646a377addb51ac5c9
#
_cell.length_a   1.000
_cell.length_b   1.000
_cell.length_c   1.000
_cell.angle_alpha   90.00
_cell.angle_beta   90.00
_cell.angle_gamma   90.00
#
_symmetry.space_group_name_H-M   'P 1'
#
loop_
_entity.id
_entity.type
_entity.pdbx_description
1 polymer ?
#
loop_
_entity_poly.entity_id
_entity_poly.type
_entity_poly.pdbx_seq_one_letter_code
_entity_poly.pdbx_strand_id
1 'polypeptide(L)'
;MAIFHIAYHGYRQKPSQEQFEEFAGMLSAYFAAAPYIEDGAAGRYAGPAEDGFHDAAWVKFNSVDDYAVHMRSPHGEDEATHLKETVARVRSFDIITPDEPADTAEKLIDLYKERWELFPDVAKVLREDVDAHFPYL
;
A
#
# COMPACT_ATOMS: atom_id res chain seq x y z
N MET A 1 -1.01 -17.04 12.00
CA MET A 1 -0.51 -15.72 12.44
C MET A 1 -0.11 -14.92 11.21
N ALA A 2 -0.85 -13.89 10.89
CA ALA A 2 -0.57 -13.07 9.70
C ALA A 2 -1.20 -11.67 9.76
N ILE A 3 -0.54 -10.73 9.09
CA ILE A 3 -1.04 -9.39 8.80
C ILE A 3 -1.12 -9.27 7.28
N PHE A 4 -2.29 -8.91 6.76
CA PHE A 4 -2.49 -8.66 5.34
C PHE A 4 -2.65 -7.16 5.14
N HIS A 5 -1.80 -6.58 4.32
CA HIS A 5 -1.91 -5.20 3.89
C HIS A 5 -2.58 -5.16 2.52
N ILE A 6 -3.64 -4.38 2.39
CA ILE A 6 -4.44 -4.31 1.16
C ILE A 6 -4.49 -2.86 0.70
N ALA A 7 -4.30 -2.64 -0.59
CA ALA A 7 -4.38 -1.32 -1.19
C ALA A 7 -5.08 -1.35 -2.55
N TYR A 8 -5.92 -0.34 -2.82
CA TYR A 8 -6.55 -0.09 -4.11
C TYR A 8 -6.07 1.25 -4.64
N HIS A 9 -5.77 1.33 -5.95
CA HIS A 9 -5.31 2.56 -6.59
C HIS A 9 -6.18 2.93 -7.79
N GLY A 10 -6.53 4.20 -7.86
CA GLY A 10 -7.09 4.82 -9.05
C GLY A 10 -6.14 5.89 -9.58
N TYR A 11 -5.91 5.90 -10.88
CA TYR A 11 -4.96 6.80 -11.53
C TYR A 11 -5.68 7.95 -12.22
N ARG A 12 -4.99 9.09 -12.37
CA ARG A 12 -5.53 10.27 -13.07
C ARG A 12 -5.87 9.97 -14.52
N GLN A 13 -5.06 9.09 -15.14
CA GLN A 13 -5.34 8.54 -16.46
C GLN A 13 -5.40 7.03 -16.36
N LYS A 14 -6.44 6.43 -16.92
CA LYS A 14 -6.58 4.97 -16.92
C LYS A 14 -5.35 4.34 -17.58
N PRO A 15 -4.65 3.41 -16.89
CA PRO A 15 -3.49 2.73 -17.46
C PRO A 15 -3.88 1.92 -18.69
N SER A 16 -2.98 1.88 -19.69
CA SER A 16 -3.08 0.92 -20.77
C SER A 16 -2.86 -0.51 -20.24
N GLN A 17 -3.27 -1.51 -21.02
CA GLN A 17 -3.02 -2.91 -20.67
C GLN A 17 -1.52 -3.18 -20.45
N GLU A 18 -0.66 -2.64 -21.31
CA GLU A 18 0.79 -2.77 -21.21
C GLU A 18 1.36 -2.14 -19.94
N GLN A 19 0.93 -0.91 -19.62
CA GLN A 19 1.34 -0.22 -18.39
C GLN A 19 0.90 -0.98 -17.14
N PHE A 20 -0.31 -1.52 -17.15
CA PHE A 20 -0.84 -2.32 -16.06
C PHE A 20 -0.01 -3.60 -15.85
N GLU A 21 0.30 -4.33 -16.92
CA GLU A 21 1.10 -5.56 -16.86
C GLU A 21 2.52 -5.29 -16.37
N GLU A 22 3.14 -4.20 -16.82
CA GLU A 22 4.46 -3.77 -16.36
C GLU A 22 4.46 -3.46 -14.87
N PHE A 23 3.49 -2.69 -14.40
CA PHE A 23 3.37 -2.33 -12.99
C PHE A 23 3.11 -3.55 -12.11
N ALA A 24 2.17 -4.42 -12.49
CA ALA A 24 1.88 -5.66 -11.76
C ALA A 24 3.10 -6.59 -11.72
N GLY A 25 3.85 -6.67 -12.81
CA GLY A 25 5.10 -7.43 -12.87
C GLY A 25 6.18 -6.89 -11.93
N MET A 26 6.34 -5.57 -11.85
CA MET A 26 7.28 -4.93 -10.92
C MET A 26 6.93 -5.21 -9.47
N LEU A 27 5.65 -5.08 -9.09
CA LEU A 27 5.19 -5.38 -7.73
C LEU A 27 5.39 -6.85 -7.37
N SER A 28 5.04 -7.76 -8.27
CA SER A 28 5.22 -9.20 -8.05
C SER A 28 6.69 -9.55 -7.84
N ALA A 29 7.60 -8.96 -8.62
CA ALA A 29 9.04 -9.15 -8.46
C ALA A 29 9.54 -8.60 -7.12
N TYR A 30 9.05 -7.42 -6.72
CA TYR A 30 9.37 -6.84 -5.41
C TYR A 30 8.92 -7.73 -4.26
N PHE A 31 7.68 -8.22 -4.30
CA PHE A 31 7.15 -9.10 -3.26
C PHE A 31 7.96 -10.40 -3.15
N ALA A 32 8.37 -10.97 -4.27
CA ALA A 32 9.17 -12.19 -4.29
C ALA A 32 10.60 -11.98 -3.76
N ALA A 33 11.17 -10.80 -3.96
CA ALA A 33 12.55 -10.48 -3.58
C ALA A 33 12.71 -9.99 -2.13
N ALA A 34 11.68 -9.39 -1.55
CA ALA A 34 11.75 -8.80 -0.20
C ALA A 34 11.66 -9.88 0.88
N PRO A 35 12.71 -10.07 1.72
CA PRO A 35 12.72 -11.15 2.71
C PRO A 35 11.71 -10.99 3.84
N TYR A 36 11.20 -9.78 4.07
CA TYR A 36 10.18 -9.48 5.07
C TYR A 36 8.74 -9.66 4.56
N ILE A 37 8.56 -9.99 3.28
CA ILE A 37 7.26 -10.29 2.69
C ILE A 37 7.12 -11.79 2.52
N GLU A 38 6.09 -12.38 3.13
CA GLU A 38 5.80 -13.81 3.01
C GLU A 38 5.17 -14.14 1.66
N ASP A 39 4.19 -13.35 1.25
CA ASP A 39 3.45 -13.54 0.00
C ASP A 39 2.76 -12.23 -0.40
N GLY A 40 2.39 -12.13 -1.65
CA GLY A 40 1.68 -10.97 -2.16
C GLY A 40 1.27 -11.14 -3.61
N ALA A 41 0.30 -10.36 -4.03
CA ALA A 41 -0.13 -10.32 -5.42
C ALA A 41 -0.66 -8.94 -5.77
N ALA A 42 -0.48 -8.56 -7.02
CA ALA A 42 -1.07 -7.37 -7.60
C ALA A 42 -1.89 -7.75 -8.83
N GLY A 43 -3.00 -7.07 -9.05
CA GLY A 43 -3.88 -7.35 -10.14
C GLY A 43 -4.87 -6.21 -10.41
N ARG A 44 -5.80 -6.44 -11.32
CA ARG A 44 -6.86 -5.48 -11.61
C ARG A 44 -7.86 -5.41 -10.48
N TYR A 45 -8.35 -4.21 -10.22
CA TYR A 45 -9.48 -4.02 -9.34
C TYR A 45 -10.74 -4.59 -10.01
N ALA A 46 -11.41 -5.53 -9.33
CA ALA A 46 -12.57 -6.23 -9.84
C ALA A 46 -13.91 -5.70 -9.28
N GLY A 47 -13.89 -4.59 -8.55
CA GLY A 47 -15.08 -3.94 -8.02
C GLY A 47 -15.78 -3.07 -9.07
N PRO A 48 -16.84 -2.33 -8.67
CA PRO A 48 -17.60 -1.47 -9.57
C PRO A 48 -16.72 -0.39 -10.22
N ALA A 49 -16.94 -0.16 -11.51
CA ALA A 49 -16.18 0.84 -12.28
C ALA A 49 -16.35 2.27 -11.73
N GLU A 50 -17.51 2.57 -11.16
CA GLU A 50 -17.82 3.87 -10.54
C GLU A 50 -16.97 4.16 -9.27
N ASP A 51 -16.35 3.16 -8.66
CA ASP A 51 -15.45 3.36 -7.51
C ASP A 51 -14.17 4.10 -7.91
N GLY A 52 -13.80 4.06 -9.20
CA GLY A 52 -12.66 4.80 -9.73
C GLY A 52 -11.31 4.17 -9.44
N PHE A 53 -11.27 2.89 -9.09
CA PHE A 53 -10.02 2.13 -8.91
C PHE A 53 -9.67 1.33 -10.16
N HIS A 54 -8.37 1.14 -10.40
CA HIS A 54 -7.85 0.42 -11.56
C HIS A 54 -7.09 -0.83 -11.18
N ASP A 55 -6.34 -0.79 -10.08
CA ASP A 55 -5.61 -1.94 -9.56
C ASP A 55 -5.81 -2.15 -8.07
N ALA A 56 -5.39 -3.31 -7.61
CA ALA A 56 -5.37 -3.67 -6.20
C ALA A 56 -4.19 -4.60 -5.94
N ALA A 57 -3.70 -4.55 -4.72
CA ALA A 57 -2.62 -5.42 -4.26
C ALA A 57 -2.88 -5.87 -2.83
N TRP A 58 -2.37 -7.05 -2.49
CA TRP A 58 -2.30 -7.50 -1.10
C TRP A 58 -0.90 -8.02 -0.80
N VAL A 59 -0.47 -7.84 0.44
CA VAL A 59 0.83 -8.32 0.93
C VAL A 59 0.63 -8.98 2.27
N LYS A 60 1.22 -10.15 2.46
CA LYS A 60 1.19 -10.91 3.71
C LYS A 60 2.50 -10.77 4.46
N PHE A 61 2.40 -10.43 5.74
CA PHE A 61 3.51 -10.41 6.69
C PHE A 61 3.27 -11.42 7.80
N ASN A 62 4.33 -12.11 8.23
CA ASN A 62 4.24 -13.12 9.30
C ASN A 62 4.42 -12.52 10.70
N SER A 63 4.84 -11.27 10.80
CA SER A 63 5.06 -10.60 12.08
C SER A 63 4.93 -9.09 11.98
N VAL A 64 4.74 -8.45 13.13
CA VAL A 64 4.78 -6.98 13.23
C VAL A 64 6.17 -6.46 12.86
N ASP A 65 7.24 -7.17 13.20
CA ASP A 65 8.61 -6.77 12.88
C ASP A 65 8.83 -6.71 11.36
N ASP A 66 8.34 -7.69 10.62
CA ASP A 66 8.40 -7.69 9.16
C ASP A 66 7.56 -6.55 8.56
N TYR A 67 6.36 -6.35 9.07
CA TYR A 67 5.50 -5.23 8.69
C TYR A 67 6.19 -3.87 8.97
N ALA A 68 6.91 -3.76 10.08
CA ALA A 68 7.65 -2.56 10.43
C ALA A 68 8.74 -2.22 9.42
N VAL A 69 9.45 -3.22 8.90
CA VAL A 69 10.45 -3.02 7.84
C VAL A 69 9.80 -2.38 6.62
N HIS A 70 8.65 -2.91 6.19
CA HIS A 70 7.87 -2.36 5.07
C HIS A 70 7.44 -0.91 5.34
N MET A 71 6.89 -0.63 6.51
CA MET A 71 6.38 0.70 6.87
C MET A 71 7.47 1.76 7.01
N ARG A 72 8.69 1.37 7.38
CA ARG A 72 9.85 2.26 7.51
C ARG A 72 10.63 2.43 6.21
N SER A 73 10.27 1.70 5.17
CA SER A 73 10.95 1.76 3.88
C SER A 73 10.24 2.70 2.92
N PRO A 74 10.97 3.46 2.08
CA PRO A 74 10.36 4.22 0.99
C PRO A 74 9.82 3.24 -0.07
N HIS A 75 8.68 3.58 -0.67
CA HIS A 75 8.04 2.77 -1.71
C HIS A 75 8.38 3.30 -3.11
N GLY A 76 9.65 3.49 -3.38
CA GLY A 76 10.17 3.97 -4.64
C GLY A 76 10.91 5.30 -4.52
N GLU A 77 11.65 5.62 -5.55
CA GLU A 77 12.33 6.90 -5.70
C GLU A 77 11.30 7.98 -6.04
N ASP A 78 11.38 9.14 -5.39
CA ASP A 78 10.43 10.24 -5.58
C ASP A 78 8.95 9.84 -5.42
N GLU A 79 8.63 9.03 -4.43
CA GLU A 79 7.28 8.54 -4.17
C GLU A 79 6.25 9.68 -4.13
N ALA A 80 6.57 10.78 -3.45
CA ALA A 80 5.65 11.92 -3.34
C ALA A 80 5.32 12.53 -4.71
N THR A 81 6.31 12.73 -5.56
CA THR A 81 6.11 13.26 -6.92
C THR A 81 5.30 12.30 -7.78
N HIS A 82 5.61 11.01 -7.72
CA HIS A 82 4.89 9.98 -8.46
C HIS A 82 3.41 9.95 -8.05
N LEU A 83 3.12 9.93 -6.76
CA LEU A 83 1.74 9.97 -6.25
C LEU A 83 1.00 11.22 -6.73
N LYS A 84 1.62 12.37 -6.62
CA LYS A 84 1.01 13.64 -7.04
C LYS A 84 0.66 13.68 -8.53
N GLU A 85 1.55 13.17 -9.37
CA GLU A 85 1.38 13.21 -10.82
C GLU A 85 0.45 12.14 -11.36
N THR A 86 0.40 10.95 -10.75
CA THR A 86 -0.23 9.79 -11.35
C THR A 86 -1.44 9.25 -10.61
N VAL A 87 -1.50 9.37 -9.27
CA VAL A 87 -2.55 8.76 -8.47
C VAL A 87 -3.66 9.76 -8.17
N ALA A 88 -4.90 9.39 -8.47
CA ALA A 88 -6.09 10.18 -8.16
C ALA A 88 -6.70 9.78 -6.83
N ARG A 89 -6.74 8.48 -6.52
CA ARG A 89 -7.31 7.97 -5.28
C ARG A 89 -6.65 6.67 -4.84
N VAL A 90 -6.62 6.46 -3.53
CA VAL A 90 -6.07 5.26 -2.92
C VAL A 90 -6.82 4.91 -1.64
N ARG A 91 -7.01 3.62 -1.40
CA ARG A 91 -7.55 3.08 -0.15
C ARG A 91 -6.59 2.03 0.35
N SER A 92 -6.27 2.08 1.64
CA SER A 92 -5.38 1.11 2.27
C SER A 92 -5.90 0.72 3.64
N PHE A 93 -5.88 -0.57 3.93
CA PHE A 93 -6.26 -1.11 5.23
C PHE A 93 -5.55 -2.44 5.48
N ASP A 94 -5.61 -2.89 6.73
CA ASP A 94 -4.97 -4.14 7.13
C ASP A 94 -6.00 -5.12 7.69
N ILE A 95 -5.75 -6.40 7.48
CA ILE A 95 -6.46 -7.49 8.12
C ILE A 95 -5.49 -8.20 9.06
N ILE A 96 -5.87 -8.33 10.32
CA ILE A 96 -5.10 -9.02 11.35
C ILE A 96 -5.81 -10.33 11.65
N THR A 97 -5.09 -11.46 11.54
CA THR A 97 -5.71 -12.76 11.83
C THR A 97 -6.01 -12.91 13.32
N PRO A 98 -7.05 -13.69 13.69
CA PRO A 98 -7.51 -13.77 15.09
C PRO A 98 -6.50 -14.32 16.09
N ASP A 99 -5.49 -15.03 15.61
CA ASP A 99 -4.44 -15.64 16.43
C ASP A 99 -3.26 -14.67 16.74
N GLU A 100 -3.30 -13.44 16.18
CA GLU A 100 -2.33 -12.40 16.53
C GLU A 100 -2.57 -11.89 17.96
N PRO A 101 -1.50 -11.46 18.68
CA PRO A 101 -1.65 -10.82 19.98
C PRO A 101 -2.64 -9.66 19.99
N ALA A 102 -3.33 -9.45 21.11
CA ALA A 102 -4.36 -8.43 21.22
C ALA A 102 -3.86 -6.98 20.99
N ASP A 103 -2.57 -6.73 21.22
CA ASP A 103 -1.96 -5.42 21.03
C ASP A 103 -1.44 -5.16 19.60
N THR A 104 -1.61 -6.12 18.68
CA THR A 104 -1.13 -5.99 17.30
C THR A 104 -1.71 -4.78 16.59
N ALA A 105 -3.01 -4.54 16.73
CA ALA A 105 -3.65 -3.38 16.11
C ALA A 105 -3.04 -2.05 16.56
N GLU A 106 -2.74 -1.90 17.84
CA GLU A 106 -2.10 -0.70 18.37
C GLU A 106 -0.69 -0.51 17.82
N LYS A 107 0.06 -1.60 17.67
CA LYS A 107 1.40 -1.56 17.07
C LYS A 107 1.36 -1.12 15.61
N LEU A 108 0.38 -1.59 14.84
CA LEU A 108 0.20 -1.15 13.45
C LEU A 108 -0.15 0.34 13.37
N ILE A 109 -1.00 0.82 14.27
CA ILE A 109 -1.34 2.25 14.39
C ILE A 109 -0.08 3.08 14.61
N ASP A 110 0.77 2.67 15.54
CA ASP A 110 2.01 3.38 15.84
C ASP A 110 2.96 3.40 14.64
N LEU A 111 3.00 2.32 13.85
CA LEU A 111 3.79 2.26 12.62
C LEU A 111 3.27 3.20 11.54
N TYR A 112 1.95 3.35 11.40
CA TYR A 112 1.38 4.35 10.47
C TYR A 112 1.74 5.78 10.89
N LYS A 113 1.62 6.10 12.17
CA LYS A 113 2.02 7.41 12.70
C LYS A 113 3.50 7.69 12.44
N GLU A 114 4.37 6.71 12.72
CA GLU A 114 5.80 6.78 12.44
C GLU A 114 6.08 7.01 10.96
N ARG A 115 5.38 6.28 10.06
CA ARG A 115 5.55 6.41 8.61
C ARG A 115 5.27 7.83 8.14
N TRP A 116 4.20 8.45 8.60
CA TRP A 116 3.87 9.82 8.20
C TRP A 116 4.86 10.86 8.72
N GLU A 117 5.55 10.58 9.81
CA GLU A 117 6.66 11.40 10.31
C GLU A 117 7.96 11.16 9.53
N LEU A 118 8.24 9.92 9.15
CA LEU A 118 9.42 9.57 8.35
C LEU A 118 9.34 10.11 6.91
N PHE A 119 8.14 10.13 6.35
CA PHE A 119 7.90 10.54 4.95
C PHE A 119 6.87 11.69 4.89
N PRO A 120 7.22 12.88 5.42
CA PRO A 120 6.27 13.99 5.51
C PRO A 120 5.80 14.52 4.16
N ASP A 121 6.63 14.44 3.12
CA ASP A 121 6.26 14.87 1.78
C ASP A 121 5.21 13.92 1.16
N VAL A 122 5.34 12.63 1.40
CA VAL A 122 4.35 11.62 0.98
C VAL A 122 3.02 11.88 1.69
N ALA A 123 3.05 12.06 3.02
CA ALA A 123 1.86 12.34 3.81
C ALA A 123 1.13 13.61 3.32
N LYS A 124 1.88 14.66 3.01
CA LYS A 124 1.34 15.91 2.49
C LYS A 124 0.62 15.73 1.16
N VAL A 125 1.25 15.04 0.20
CA VAL A 125 0.65 14.75 -1.11
C VAL A 125 -0.62 13.92 -0.95
N LEU A 126 -0.60 12.90 -0.12
CA LEU A 126 -1.78 12.05 0.13
C LEU A 126 -2.93 12.83 0.77
N ARG A 127 -2.65 13.83 1.62
CA ARG A 127 -3.69 14.66 2.24
C ARG A 127 -4.25 15.73 1.30
N GLU A 128 -3.41 16.34 0.46
CA GLU A 128 -3.76 17.53 -0.31
C GLU A 128 -4.09 17.26 -1.78
N ASP A 129 -3.42 16.28 -2.40
CA ASP A 129 -3.46 16.08 -3.86
C ASP A 129 -4.14 14.77 -4.29
N VAL A 130 -4.43 13.87 -3.35
CA VAL A 130 -4.98 12.54 -3.61
C VAL A 130 -6.20 12.32 -2.72
N ASP A 131 -7.23 11.69 -3.26
CA ASP A 131 -8.34 11.18 -2.45
C ASP A 131 -7.85 9.88 -1.76
N ALA A 132 -7.23 10.04 -0.60
CA ALA A 132 -6.53 8.98 0.09
C ALA A 132 -7.16 8.64 1.44
N HIS A 133 -7.35 7.35 1.69
CA HIS A 133 -7.75 6.83 2.99
C HIS A 133 -6.71 5.81 3.45
N PHE A 134 -5.94 6.22 4.43
CA PHE A 134 -4.98 5.41 5.17
C PHE A 134 -5.24 5.61 6.66
N PRO A 135 -4.90 4.63 7.51
CA PRO A 135 -4.91 4.85 8.95
C PRO A 135 -4.03 6.04 9.35
N TYR A 136 -4.59 6.95 10.14
CA TYR A 136 -3.88 8.10 10.73
C TYR A 136 -3.21 9.07 9.75
N LEU A 137 -3.70 9.10 8.54
CA LEU A 137 -3.24 10.08 7.55
C LEU A 137 -3.72 11.50 7.88
#